data_a1a541d730bf08695b14e5a121d55ee8
#
_entry.id   a1a541d730bf08695b14e5a121d55ee8
#
_cell.length_a   1.000
_cell.length_b   1.000
_cell.length_c   1.000
_cell.angle_alpha   90.00
_cell.angle_beta   90.00
_cell.angle_gamma   90.00
#
_symmetry.space_group_name_H-M   'P 1'
#
loop_
_entity.id
_entity.type
_entity.pdbx_description
1 polymer ?
#
loop_
_entity_poly.entity_id
_entity_poly.type
_entity_poly.pdbx_seq_one_letter_code
_entity_poly.pdbx_strand_id
1 'polypeptide(L)'
;MPLKRKPLGGGAKDSTLNSSPRSLLLLVLVCSCRQAAEQPPAVVLAEARQQLAERGRTDQAVREGFGVGGVVDSAQGMAMAREDSANTTWLKAYVARWGWPTTAQVGREAVEAAFLIVQHAVHDTTFMRAMLPAIEQAHRRGDLDGGAVAMLTDRIEVKAGHDQIYGTQLSLKGGRWVLDPIADSAAVDARRKRMGLPPLAEYLRLVDSMLRSP
;
A
#
# COMPACT_ATOMS: atom_id res chain seq x y z
N MET A 1 -29.07 71.01 28.30
CA MET A 1 -29.83 72.23 27.92
C MET A 1 -29.22 72.87 26.69
N PRO A 2 -29.97 73.48 25.79
CA PRO A 2 -31.20 73.10 25.16
C PRO A 2 -31.16 73.08 23.59
N LEU A 3 -32.05 72.37 23.00
CA LEU A 3 -33.13 72.80 22.12
C LEU A 3 -32.88 73.06 20.61
N LYS A 4 -33.60 72.30 19.80
CA LYS A 4 -34.63 72.67 18.77
C LYS A 4 -34.03 73.16 17.43
N ARG A 5 -34.52 72.80 16.25
CA ARG A 5 -35.87 72.51 15.70
C ARG A 5 -35.74 71.98 14.27
N LYS A 6 -36.70 71.18 13.86
CA LYS A 6 -37.18 71.00 12.48
C LYS A 6 -37.69 72.32 11.86
N PRO A 7 -37.91 72.48 10.55
CA PRO A 7 -38.90 71.75 9.77
C PRO A 7 -38.64 71.60 8.24
N LEU A 8 -39.27 70.58 7.63
CA LEU A 8 -40.32 70.59 6.56
C LEU A 8 -39.97 71.13 5.16
N GLY A 9 -40.33 70.32 4.19
CA GLY A 9 -40.74 70.65 2.83
C GLY A 9 -39.99 69.77 1.82
N GLY A 10 -40.56 68.89 1.07
CA GLY A 10 -41.73 68.90 0.26
C GLY A 10 -41.35 68.39 -1.10
N GLY A 11 -41.95 67.31 -1.56
CA GLY A 11 -42.39 67.14 -2.95
C GLY A 11 -41.38 66.56 -3.93
N ALA A 12 -41.67 65.45 -4.45
CA ALA A 12 -42.07 65.12 -5.81
C ALA A 12 -41.66 63.69 -6.20
N LYS A 13 -42.61 63.03 -6.73
CA LYS A 13 -42.54 61.67 -7.33
C LYS A 13 -41.63 61.71 -8.55
N ASP A 14 -40.79 60.69 -8.69
CA ASP A 14 -40.45 60.16 -10.02
C ASP A 14 -40.21 58.65 -9.90
N SER A 15 -41.01 57.94 -10.64
CA SER A 15 -41.01 56.52 -10.82
C SER A 15 -39.99 56.17 -11.91
N THR A 16 -38.87 55.60 -11.55
CA THR A 16 -37.99 54.92 -12.50
C THR A 16 -37.89 53.43 -12.14
N LEU A 17 -38.44 52.63 -13.02
CA LEU A 17 -38.26 51.18 -13.07
C LEU A 17 -36.78 50.82 -13.09
N ASN A 18 -36.30 50.25 -12.01
CA ASN A 18 -34.98 49.64 -11.99
C ASN A 18 -35.13 48.14 -12.28
N SER A 19 -34.92 47.77 -13.54
CA SER A 19 -34.83 46.40 -14.03
C SER A 19 -33.50 45.82 -13.59
N SER A 20 -33.50 45.02 -12.52
CA SER A 20 -32.35 44.22 -12.11
C SER A 20 -32.06 43.14 -13.18
N PRO A 21 -30.83 42.98 -13.64
CA PRO A 21 -30.44 41.86 -14.47
C PRO A 21 -30.47 40.58 -13.60
N ARG A 22 -31.38 39.65 -13.94
CA ARG A 22 -31.33 38.30 -13.44
C ARG A 22 -30.02 37.65 -13.89
N SER A 23 -28.99 37.59 -13.00
CA SER A 23 -27.80 36.80 -13.18
C SER A 23 -28.22 35.31 -13.26
N LEU A 24 -28.25 34.82 -14.46
CA LEU A 24 -28.44 33.40 -14.75
C LEU A 24 -27.13 32.72 -14.31
N LEU A 25 -27.13 32.17 -13.08
CA LEU A 25 -26.04 31.35 -12.59
C LEU A 25 -26.07 30.03 -13.36
N LEU A 26 -25.25 29.95 -14.42
CA LEU A 26 -25.04 28.71 -15.17
C LEU A 26 -24.29 27.74 -14.26
N LEU A 27 -25.04 26.84 -13.60
CA LEU A 27 -24.47 25.74 -12.85
C LEU A 27 -23.86 24.75 -13.84
N VAL A 28 -22.56 24.91 -14.15
CA VAL A 28 -21.81 23.93 -14.92
C VAL A 28 -21.66 22.69 -14.01
N LEU A 29 -22.56 21.73 -14.16
CA LEU A 29 -22.37 20.39 -13.64
C LEU A 29 -21.16 19.78 -14.34
N VAL A 30 -19.98 19.90 -13.74
CA VAL A 30 -18.81 19.10 -14.13
C VAL A 30 -19.14 17.66 -13.71
N CYS A 31 -19.80 16.94 -14.62
CA CYS A 31 -19.95 15.50 -14.50
C CYS A 31 -18.55 14.91 -14.68
N SER A 32 -17.79 14.77 -13.58
CA SER A 32 -16.60 13.95 -13.54
C SER A 32 -17.04 12.51 -13.80
N CYS A 33 -17.16 12.14 -15.08
CA CYS A 33 -17.17 10.75 -15.46
C CYS A 33 -15.84 10.15 -14.99
N ARG A 34 -15.82 9.61 -13.77
CA ARG A 34 -14.85 8.56 -13.44
C ARG A 34 -15.12 7.45 -14.46
N GLN A 35 -14.32 7.41 -15.52
CA GLN A 35 -14.30 6.23 -16.39
C GLN A 35 -14.11 5.05 -15.44
N ALA A 36 -15.11 4.17 -15.41
CA ALA A 36 -14.96 2.90 -14.71
C ALA A 36 -13.69 2.25 -15.27
N ALA A 37 -12.73 1.94 -14.39
CA ALA A 37 -11.49 1.32 -14.82
C ALA A 37 -11.87 0.08 -15.66
N GLU A 38 -11.34 0.02 -16.90
CA GLU A 38 -11.58 -1.09 -17.79
C GLU A 38 -11.19 -2.39 -17.11
N GLN A 39 -12.14 -3.34 -17.02
CA GLN A 39 -11.85 -4.63 -16.42
C GLN A 39 -10.95 -5.45 -17.34
N PRO A 40 -9.96 -6.17 -16.80
CA PRO A 40 -9.11 -7.03 -17.62
C PRO A 40 -9.96 -8.08 -18.35
N PRO A 41 -9.75 -8.30 -19.66
CA PRO A 41 -10.37 -9.40 -20.38
C PRO A 41 -10.06 -10.77 -19.76
N ALA A 42 -10.94 -11.75 -19.91
CA ALA A 42 -10.77 -13.09 -19.32
C ALA A 42 -9.44 -13.77 -19.71
N VAL A 43 -8.96 -13.55 -20.95
CA VAL A 43 -7.67 -14.07 -21.40
C VAL A 43 -6.50 -13.41 -20.63
N VAL A 44 -6.57 -12.12 -20.35
CA VAL A 44 -5.56 -11.40 -19.56
C VAL A 44 -5.57 -11.91 -18.12
N LEU A 45 -6.75 -12.17 -17.53
CA LEU A 45 -6.85 -12.71 -16.19
C LEU A 45 -6.28 -14.14 -16.09
N ALA A 46 -6.55 -14.99 -17.08
CA ALA A 46 -5.98 -16.32 -17.14
C ALA A 46 -4.46 -16.30 -17.25
N GLU A 47 -3.91 -15.44 -18.11
CA GLU A 47 -2.47 -15.23 -18.24
C GLU A 47 -1.87 -14.68 -16.96
N ALA A 48 -2.49 -13.65 -16.35
CA ALA A 48 -2.01 -13.06 -15.11
C ALA A 48 -1.96 -14.08 -13.97
N ARG A 49 -2.98 -14.95 -13.84
CA ARG A 49 -2.98 -16.04 -12.87
C ARG A 49 -1.78 -16.96 -13.06
N GLN A 50 -1.53 -17.40 -14.29
CA GLN A 50 -0.41 -18.28 -14.61
C GLN A 50 0.94 -17.59 -14.36
N GLN A 51 1.11 -16.38 -14.84
CA GLN A 51 2.36 -15.59 -14.67
C GLN A 51 2.66 -15.32 -13.20
N LEU A 52 1.66 -14.93 -12.40
CA LEU A 52 1.87 -14.67 -10.97
C LEU A 52 2.22 -15.95 -10.21
N ALA A 53 1.54 -17.06 -10.47
CA ALA A 53 1.86 -18.34 -9.84
C ALA A 53 3.28 -18.80 -10.19
N GLU A 54 3.70 -18.69 -11.46
CA GLU A 54 5.07 -19.02 -11.88
C GLU A 54 6.09 -18.13 -11.21
N ARG A 55 5.89 -16.81 -11.24
CA ARG A 55 6.80 -15.84 -10.60
C ARG A 55 6.90 -16.05 -9.10
N GLY A 56 5.80 -16.39 -8.43
CA GLY A 56 5.83 -16.75 -7.01
C GLY A 56 6.69 -17.98 -6.75
N ARG A 57 6.58 -19.01 -7.60
CA ARG A 57 7.41 -20.24 -7.47
C ARG A 57 8.90 -19.95 -7.70
N THR A 58 9.24 -19.22 -8.77
CA THR A 58 10.65 -18.88 -9.08
C THR A 58 11.23 -17.95 -8.03
N ASP A 59 10.47 -16.98 -7.54
CA ASP A 59 10.85 -16.10 -6.44
C ASP A 59 11.23 -16.89 -5.18
N GLN A 60 10.42 -17.87 -4.78
CA GLN A 60 10.72 -18.69 -3.62
C GLN A 60 11.88 -19.64 -3.86
N ALA A 61 11.99 -20.22 -5.06
CA ALA A 61 13.07 -21.13 -5.41
C ALA A 61 14.47 -20.47 -5.34
N VAL A 62 14.62 -19.23 -5.80
CA VAL A 62 15.91 -18.51 -5.70
C VAL A 62 16.29 -18.13 -4.26
N ARG A 63 15.34 -18.22 -3.34
CA ARG A 63 15.51 -17.93 -1.90
C ARG A 63 15.63 -19.19 -1.06
N GLU A 64 15.56 -20.36 -1.66
CA GLU A 64 15.72 -21.63 -0.95
C GLU A 64 17.06 -21.66 -0.19
N GLY A 65 17.01 -22.00 1.09
CA GLY A 65 18.17 -21.96 1.99
C GLY A 65 18.57 -20.56 2.49
N PHE A 66 17.92 -19.48 2.00
CA PHE A 66 18.15 -18.14 2.54
C PHE A 66 17.64 -18.05 3.98
N GLY A 67 18.50 -17.61 4.88
CA GLY A 67 18.18 -17.54 6.32
C GLY A 67 18.81 -18.64 7.15
N VAL A 68 19.09 -19.80 6.58
CA VAL A 68 19.85 -20.86 7.26
C VAL A 68 21.34 -20.48 7.23
N GLY A 69 21.89 -20.08 8.36
CA GLY A 69 23.27 -19.61 8.47
C GLY A 69 23.53 -18.17 8.02
N GLY A 70 22.53 -17.48 7.43
CA GLY A 70 22.61 -16.04 7.08
C GLY A 70 23.60 -15.67 5.99
N VAL A 71 24.21 -16.63 5.30
CA VAL A 71 25.19 -16.38 4.24
C VAL A 71 24.52 -16.61 2.90
N VAL A 72 24.39 -15.53 2.12
CA VAL A 72 24.02 -15.60 0.70
C VAL A 72 25.33 -15.57 -0.09
N ASP A 73 25.59 -16.59 -0.90
CA ASP A 73 26.70 -16.48 -1.83
C ASP A 73 26.40 -15.44 -2.93
N SER A 74 27.46 -14.97 -3.59
CA SER A 74 27.30 -13.90 -4.59
C SER A 74 26.45 -14.33 -5.80
N ALA A 75 26.45 -15.62 -6.16
CA ALA A 75 25.67 -16.14 -7.27
C ALA A 75 24.19 -16.18 -6.92
N GLN A 76 23.82 -16.64 -5.74
CA GLN A 76 22.45 -16.61 -5.23
C GLN A 76 21.95 -15.17 -5.09
N GLY A 77 22.73 -14.27 -4.52
CA GLY A 77 22.37 -12.85 -4.41
C GLY A 77 22.10 -12.20 -5.76
N MET A 78 22.91 -12.49 -6.77
CA MET A 78 22.68 -12.02 -8.15
C MET A 78 21.44 -12.65 -8.79
N ALA A 79 21.16 -13.92 -8.51
CA ALA A 79 19.94 -14.59 -9.00
C ALA A 79 18.70 -13.95 -8.40
N MET A 80 18.67 -13.74 -7.08
CA MET A 80 17.59 -13.03 -6.39
C MET A 80 17.37 -11.63 -6.96
N ALA A 81 18.44 -10.84 -7.14
CA ALA A 81 18.33 -9.48 -7.67
C ALA A 81 17.76 -9.44 -9.10
N ARG A 82 18.15 -10.39 -9.96
CA ARG A 82 17.61 -10.52 -11.33
C ARG A 82 16.12 -10.87 -11.30
N GLU A 83 15.74 -11.84 -10.48
CA GLU A 83 14.35 -12.27 -10.32
C GLU A 83 13.48 -11.12 -9.78
N ASP A 84 13.93 -10.45 -8.73
CA ASP A 84 13.23 -9.30 -8.13
C ASP A 84 13.00 -8.17 -9.15
N SER A 85 14.02 -7.85 -9.96
CA SER A 85 13.93 -6.82 -10.99
C SER A 85 12.94 -7.19 -12.10
N ALA A 86 13.01 -8.44 -12.60
CA ALA A 86 12.12 -8.93 -13.64
C ALA A 86 10.67 -8.98 -13.16
N ASN A 87 10.44 -9.48 -11.94
CA ASN A 87 9.13 -9.57 -11.32
C ASN A 87 8.54 -8.19 -11.05
N THR A 88 9.33 -7.27 -10.50
CA THR A 88 8.91 -5.88 -10.26
C THR A 88 8.52 -5.19 -11.57
N THR A 89 9.32 -5.33 -12.63
CA THR A 89 9.03 -4.74 -13.94
C THR A 89 7.71 -5.25 -14.50
N TRP A 90 7.48 -6.55 -14.45
CA TRP A 90 6.25 -7.16 -14.93
C TRP A 90 5.02 -6.68 -14.13
N LEU A 91 5.10 -6.71 -12.78
CA LEU A 91 3.99 -6.31 -11.93
C LEU A 91 3.65 -4.83 -12.07
N LYS A 92 4.66 -3.95 -12.20
CA LYS A 92 4.44 -2.51 -12.48
C LYS A 92 3.64 -2.31 -13.75
N ALA A 93 3.99 -3.00 -14.84
CA ALA A 93 3.26 -2.92 -16.11
C ALA A 93 1.82 -3.43 -15.96
N TYR A 94 1.62 -4.55 -15.29
CA TYR A 94 0.28 -5.10 -15.03
C TYR A 94 -0.58 -4.13 -14.22
N VAL A 95 -0.06 -3.67 -13.07
CA VAL A 95 -0.82 -2.79 -12.16
C VAL A 95 -1.11 -1.42 -12.78
N ALA A 96 -0.19 -0.87 -13.57
CA ALA A 96 -0.41 0.39 -14.28
C ALA A 96 -1.57 0.30 -15.28
N ARG A 97 -1.80 -0.85 -15.88
CA ARG A 97 -2.86 -1.05 -16.88
C ARG A 97 -4.17 -1.51 -16.24
N TRP A 98 -4.12 -2.42 -15.26
CA TRP A 98 -5.27 -3.17 -14.79
C TRP A 98 -5.57 -2.99 -13.29
N GLY A 99 -4.71 -2.29 -12.56
CA GLY A 99 -4.81 -2.18 -11.10
C GLY A 99 -4.33 -3.44 -10.37
N TRP A 100 -4.47 -3.42 -9.05
CA TRP A 100 -4.08 -4.54 -8.20
C TRP A 100 -5.00 -5.75 -8.43
N PRO A 101 -4.46 -6.98 -8.65
CA PRO A 101 -5.27 -8.17 -8.87
C PRO A 101 -6.06 -8.55 -7.61
N THR A 102 -7.26 -9.13 -7.80
CA THR A 102 -8.10 -9.61 -6.71
C THR A 102 -8.20 -11.13 -6.71
N THR A 103 -8.52 -11.72 -5.56
CA THR A 103 -8.73 -13.17 -5.45
C THR A 103 -9.84 -13.67 -6.39
N ALA A 104 -10.88 -12.88 -6.60
CA ALA A 104 -11.96 -13.21 -7.54
C ALA A 104 -11.47 -13.24 -9.00
N GLN A 105 -10.48 -12.44 -9.36
CA GLN A 105 -9.95 -12.34 -10.72
C GLN A 105 -8.90 -13.42 -11.01
N VAL A 106 -7.92 -13.59 -10.14
CA VAL A 106 -6.74 -14.43 -10.43
C VAL A 106 -6.53 -15.58 -9.44
N GLY A 107 -7.32 -15.66 -8.37
CA GLY A 107 -7.14 -16.66 -7.31
C GLY A 107 -6.20 -16.16 -6.19
N ARG A 108 -6.30 -16.80 -5.01
CA ARG A 108 -5.55 -16.41 -3.81
C ARG A 108 -4.03 -16.53 -3.99
N GLU A 109 -3.55 -17.67 -4.49
CA GLU A 109 -2.12 -17.92 -4.74
C GLU A 109 -1.48 -16.82 -5.59
N ALA A 110 -2.17 -16.39 -6.65
CA ALA A 110 -1.67 -15.32 -7.52
C ALA A 110 -1.64 -13.95 -6.84
N VAL A 111 -2.61 -13.65 -5.96
CA VAL A 111 -2.60 -12.40 -5.18
C VAL A 111 -1.48 -12.41 -4.13
N GLU A 112 -1.24 -13.54 -3.48
CA GLU A 112 -0.12 -13.72 -2.55
C GLU A 112 1.23 -13.60 -3.27
N ALA A 113 1.36 -14.18 -4.48
CA ALA A 113 2.54 -14.01 -5.31
C ALA A 113 2.77 -12.54 -5.73
N ALA A 114 1.70 -11.81 -6.10
CA ALA A 114 1.80 -10.37 -6.38
C ALA A 114 2.29 -9.59 -5.15
N PHE A 115 1.83 -9.95 -3.95
CA PHE A 115 2.33 -9.36 -2.70
C PHE A 115 3.82 -9.65 -2.49
N LEU A 116 4.27 -10.91 -2.68
CA LEU A 116 5.68 -11.29 -2.55
C LEU A 116 6.57 -10.48 -3.49
N ILE A 117 6.14 -10.25 -4.74
CA ILE A 117 6.88 -9.41 -5.70
C ILE A 117 7.06 -7.98 -5.14
N VAL A 118 6.01 -7.36 -4.58
CA VAL A 118 6.14 -6.04 -3.94
C VAL A 118 7.06 -6.10 -2.72
N GLN A 119 6.91 -7.13 -1.90
CA GLN A 119 7.70 -7.35 -0.69
C GLN A 119 9.20 -7.48 -0.99
N HIS A 120 9.57 -8.05 -2.14
CA HIS A 120 10.95 -8.24 -2.56
C HIS A 120 11.48 -7.14 -3.48
N ALA A 121 10.67 -6.16 -3.85
CA ALA A 121 11.09 -5.00 -4.64
C ALA A 121 11.94 -3.99 -3.84
N VAL A 122 12.86 -4.47 -2.99
CA VAL A 122 13.67 -3.63 -2.08
C VAL A 122 14.59 -2.64 -2.80
N HIS A 123 14.86 -2.87 -4.08
CA HIS A 123 15.60 -1.98 -4.97
C HIS A 123 14.73 -0.80 -5.47
N ASP A 124 13.41 -0.85 -5.29
CA ASP A 124 12.45 0.17 -5.70
C ASP A 124 11.44 0.48 -4.57
N THR A 125 11.91 1.13 -3.53
CA THR A 125 11.08 1.51 -2.38
C THR A 125 9.97 2.48 -2.74
N THR A 126 10.09 3.22 -3.85
CA THR A 126 9.02 4.08 -4.38
C THR A 126 7.83 3.23 -4.84
N PHE A 127 8.09 2.14 -5.56
CA PHE A 127 7.05 1.19 -5.95
C PHE A 127 6.42 0.52 -4.73
N MET A 128 7.21 0.06 -3.76
CA MET A 128 6.67 -0.51 -2.52
C MET A 128 5.69 0.44 -1.82
N ARG A 129 6.07 1.71 -1.65
CA ARG A 129 5.20 2.75 -1.07
C ARG A 129 3.93 2.98 -1.89
N ALA A 130 4.05 3.03 -3.21
CA ALA A 130 2.91 3.22 -4.10
C ALA A 130 1.90 2.06 -4.03
N MET A 131 2.35 0.83 -3.73
CA MET A 131 1.50 -0.35 -3.63
C MET A 131 0.86 -0.53 -2.25
N LEU A 132 1.37 0.09 -1.20
CA LEU A 132 0.84 -0.09 0.17
C LEU A 132 -0.67 0.17 0.26
N PRO A 133 -1.26 1.27 -0.29
CA PRO A 133 -2.71 1.48 -0.25
C PRO A 133 -3.51 0.38 -0.95
N ALA A 134 -3.00 -0.20 -2.03
CA ALA A 134 -3.66 -1.30 -2.75
C ALA A 134 -3.63 -2.60 -1.93
N ILE A 135 -2.53 -2.87 -1.23
CA ILE A 135 -2.37 -4.03 -0.33
C ILE A 135 -3.26 -3.88 0.91
N GLU A 136 -3.35 -2.69 1.50
CA GLU A 136 -4.32 -2.40 2.56
C GLU A 136 -5.77 -2.62 2.11
N GLN A 137 -6.10 -2.22 0.88
CA GLN A 137 -7.42 -2.46 0.31
C GLN A 137 -7.66 -3.95 0.06
N ALA A 138 -6.66 -4.70 -0.41
CA ALA A 138 -6.73 -6.16 -0.57
C ALA A 138 -6.97 -6.84 0.79
N HIS A 139 -6.29 -6.39 1.85
CA HIS A 139 -6.55 -6.87 3.21
C HIS A 139 -8.00 -6.59 3.65
N ARG A 140 -8.51 -5.37 3.47
CA ARG A 140 -9.91 -5.04 3.81
C ARG A 140 -10.94 -5.88 3.06
N ARG A 141 -10.61 -6.38 1.85
CA ARG A 141 -11.47 -7.30 1.08
C ARG A 141 -11.32 -8.77 1.48
N GLY A 142 -10.32 -9.12 2.31
CA GLY A 142 -9.97 -10.50 2.64
C GLY A 142 -9.15 -11.22 1.57
N ASP A 143 -8.61 -10.51 0.59
CA ASP A 143 -7.71 -11.06 -0.44
C ASP A 143 -6.32 -11.37 0.13
N LEU A 144 -5.86 -10.58 1.11
CA LEU A 144 -4.61 -10.75 1.87
C LEU A 144 -4.89 -10.66 3.37
N ASP A 145 -4.05 -11.30 4.17
CA ASP A 145 -4.11 -11.16 5.62
C ASP A 145 -3.42 -9.87 6.11
N GLY A 146 -3.57 -9.56 7.40
CA GLY A 146 -2.95 -8.37 7.99
C GLY A 146 -1.43 -8.46 8.09
N GLY A 147 -0.87 -9.67 8.02
CA GLY A 147 0.57 -9.89 7.97
C GLY A 147 1.21 -9.26 6.74
N ALA A 148 0.53 -9.32 5.59
CA ALA A 148 1.01 -8.69 4.35
C ALA A 148 1.17 -7.16 4.53
N VAL A 149 0.16 -6.50 5.10
CA VAL A 149 0.22 -5.05 5.38
C VAL A 149 1.33 -4.73 6.38
N ALA A 150 1.41 -5.49 7.47
CA ALA A 150 2.41 -5.27 8.52
C ALA A 150 3.85 -5.44 7.98
N MET A 151 4.11 -6.51 7.24
CA MET A 151 5.43 -6.79 6.66
C MET A 151 5.87 -5.73 5.66
N LEU A 152 4.96 -5.28 4.77
CA LEU A 152 5.30 -4.25 3.80
C LEU A 152 5.53 -2.89 4.49
N THR A 153 4.67 -2.52 5.44
CA THR A 153 4.83 -1.29 6.22
C THR A 153 6.18 -1.24 6.91
N ASP A 154 6.51 -2.27 7.67
CA ASP A 154 7.78 -2.33 8.41
C ASP A 154 8.98 -2.30 7.48
N ARG A 155 8.93 -3.02 6.36
CA ARG A 155 10.03 -3.03 5.38
C ARG A 155 10.25 -1.65 4.77
N ILE A 156 9.17 -0.92 4.45
CA ILE A 156 9.25 0.46 3.96
C ILE A 156 9.89 1.37 5.00
N GLU A 157 9.49 1.26 6.27
CA GLU A 157 10.02 2.10 7.35
C GLU A 157 11.51 1.79 7.60
N VAL A 158 11.89 0.52 7.73
CA VAL A 158 13.29 0.12 7.93
C VAL A 158 14.17 0.56 6.75
N LYS A 159 13.69 0.43 5.49
CA LYS A 159 14.42 0.92 4.31
C LYS A 159 14.55 2.43 4.26
N ALA A 160 13.68 3.17 4.93
CA ALA A 160 13.78 4.62 5.10
C ALA A 160 14.69 5.05 6.27
N GLY A 161 15.21 4.10 7.04
CA GLY A 161 16.01 4.37 8.25
C GLY A 161 15.16 4.70 9.49
N HIS A 162 13.87 4.37 9.45
CA HIS A 162 12.95 4.57 10.56
C HIS A 162 12.76 3.28 11.36
N ASP A 163 12.25 3.43 12.58
CA ASP A 163 11.81 2.32 13.41
C ASP A 163 10.56 1.67 12.80
N GLN A 164 10.50 0.33 12.85
CA GLN A 164 9.35 -0.42 12.37
C GLN A 164 8.13 -0.31 13.29
N ILE A 165 6.96 -0.59 12.77
CA ILE A 165 5.67 -0.39 13.45
C ILE A 165 5.17 -1.68 14.12
N TYR A 166 5.35 -2.83 13.48
CA TYR A 166 4.77 -4.12 13.90
C TYR A 166 5.81 -5.14 14.38
N GLY A 167 7.10 -4.91 14.16
CA GLY A 167 8.15 -5.83 14.58
C GLY A 167 8.24 -7.08 13.70
N THR A 168 8.18 -6.91 12.37
CA THR A 168 8.25 -8.01 11.40
C THR A 168 9.62 -8.14 10.73
N GLN A 169 10.48 -7.13 10.83
CA GLN A 169 11.78 -7.10 10.16
C GLN A 169 12.92 -7.42 11.13
N LEU A 170 13.80 -8.28 10.67
CA LEU A 170 15.04 -8.62 11.35
C LEU A 170 16.21 -8.36 10.41
N SER A 171 17.35 -7.96 10.96
CA SER A 171 18.61 -7.75 10.26
C SER A 171 19.66 -8.69 10.76
N LEU A 172 20.53 -9.18 9.85
CA LEU A 172 21.67 -9.99 10.21
C LEU A 172 22.80 -9.10 10.77
N LYS A 173 23.11 -9.24 12.06
CA LYS A 173 24.17 -8.48 12.74
C LYS A 173 25.11 -9.44 13.45
N GLY A 174 26.38 -9.46 13.04
CA GLY A 174 27.39 -10.36 13.63
C GLY A 174 27.02 -11.85 13.52
N GLY A 175 26.41 -12.27 12.41
CA GLY A 175 25.96 -13.65 12.18
C GLY A 175 24.69 -14.06 12.94
N ARG A 176 23.98 -13.11 13.54
CA ARG A 176 22.72 -13.37 14.23
C ARG A 176 21.59 -12.50 13.70
N TRP A 177 20.41 -13.08 13.57
CA TRP A 177 19.21 -12.33 13.27
C TRP A 177 18.78 -11.51 14.50
N VAL A 178 18.72 -10.21 14.35
CA VAL A 178 18.35 -9.25 15.40
C VAL A 178 17.15 -8.47 14.94
N LEU A 179 16.15 -8.37 15.82
CA LEU A 179 14.98 -7.54 15.56
C LEU A 179 15.40 -6.08 15.36
N ASP A 180 14.96 -5.46 14.27
CA ASP A 180 15.20 -4.03 14.06
C ASP A 180 14.37 -3.19 15.06
N PRO A 181 14.79 -1.95 15.36
CA PRO A 181 14.12 -1.10 16.34
C PRO A 181 12.63 -0.92 16.03
N ILE A 182 11.79 -0.87 17.08
CA ILE A 182 10.34 -0.72 16.99
C ILE A 182 9.92 0.61 17.60
N ALA A 183 9.19 1.43 16.85
CA ALA A 183 8.55 2.65 17.32
C ALA A 183 7.50 2.30 18.37
N ASP A 184 7.57 2.93 19.55
CA ASP A 184 6.65 2.66 20.68
C ASP A 184 6.45 1.16 20.92
N SER A 185 7.50 0.49 21.35
CA SER A 185 7.50 -0.97 21.59
C SER A 185 6.47 -1.40 22.65
N ALA A 186 6.08 -0.51 23.57
CA ALA A 186 5.06 -0.82 24.58
C ALA A 186 3.66 -1.07 23.95
N ALA A 187 3.36 -0.44 22.83
CA ALA A 187 2.07 -0.61 22.15
C ALA A 187 2.12 -1.59 20.95
N VAL A 188 3.24 -2.27 20.72
CA VAL A 188 3.42 -3.14 19.55
C VAL A 188 2.40 -4.28 19.49
N ASP A 189 2.14 -4.96 20.60
CA ASP A 189 1.21 -6.09 20.63
C ASP A 189 -0.24 -5.65 20.37
N ALA A 190 -0.63 -4.45 20.81
CA ALA A 190 -1.92 -3.89 20.48
C ALA A 190 -2.05 -3.58 18.99
N ARG A 191 -0.98 -3.11 18.32
CA ARG A 191 -0.95 -2.91 16.86
C ARG A 191 -1.02 -4.25 16.14
N ARG A 192 -0.21 -5.24 16.55
CA ARG A 192 -0.19 -6.60 16.00
C ARG A 192 -1.56 -7.26 16.07
N LYS A 193 -2.23 -7.19 17.21
CA LYS A 193 -3.57 -7.73 17.40
C LYS A 193 -4.59 -7.15 16.39
N ARG A 194 -4.54 -5.84 16.11
CA ARG A 194 -5.43 -5.22 15.12
C ARG A 194 -5.22 -5.76 13.69
N MET A 195 -4.01 -6.28 13.41
CA MET A 195 -3.67 -6.90 12.13
C MET A 195 -3.84 -8.42 12.14
N GLY A 196 -4.41 -9.01 13.20
CA GLY A 196 -4.55 -10.46 13.34
C GLY A 196 -3.23 -11.19 13.54
N LEU A 197 -2.17 -10.50 13.97
CA LEU A 197 -0.85 -11.08 14.22
C LEU A 197 -0.71 -11.58 15.65
N PRO A 198 0.06 -12.66 15.89
CA PRO A 198 0.39 -13.11 17.23
C PRO A 198 1.21 -12.06 17.98
N PRO A 199 1.23 -12.08 19.34
CA PRO A 199 2.13 -11.24 20.12
C PRO A 199 3.58 -11.33 19.65
N LEU A 200 4.34 -10.23 19.79
CA LEU A 200 5.71 -10.16 19.28
C LEU A 200 6.61 -11.26 19.83
N ALA A 201 6.50 -11.54 21.14
CA ALA A 201 7.29 -12.58 21.79
C ALA A 201 7.01 -13.99 21.23
N GLU A 202 5.78 -14.26 20.82
CA GLU A 202 5.40 -15.52 20.16
C GLU A 202 5.97 -15.58 18.74
N TYR A 203 5.83 -14.51 17.98
CA TYR A 203 6.41 -14.41 16.65
C TYR A 203 7.92 -14.64 16.65
N LEU A 204 8.65 -14.01 17.58
CA LEU A 204 10.11 -14.17 17.68
C LEU A 204 10.53 -15.60 18.02
N ARG A 205 9.73 -16.31 18.85
CA ARG A 205 9.98 -17.74 19.09
C ARG A 205 9.80 -18.60 17.86
N LEU A 206 8.77 -18.31 17.03
CA LEU A 206 8.56 -19.00 15.75
C LEU A 206 9.72 -18.76 14.80
N VAL A 207 10.15 -17.50 14.64
CA VAL A 207 11.30 -17.15 13.81
C VAL A 207 12.57 -17.85 14.28
N ASP A 208 12.86 -17.82 15.59
CA ASP A 208 14.03 -18.50 16.17
C ASP A 208 13.99 -20.03 15.90
N SER A 209 12.82 -20.64 15.99
CA SER A 209 12.67 -22.07 15.67
C SER A 209 12.93 -22.37 14.18
N MET A 210 12.44 -21.52 13.28
CA MET A 210 12.68 -21.66 11.84
C MET A 210 14.15 -21.48 11.46
N LEU A 211 14.83 -20.53 12.10
CA LEU A 211 16.24 -20.25 11.84
C LEU A 211 17.20 -21.30 12.40
N ARG A 212 16.73 -22.14 13.35
CA ARG A 212 17.51 -23.24 13.96
C ARG A 212 17.22 -24.60 13.31
N SER A 213 16.17 -24.69 12.52
CA SER A 213 15.84 -25.95 11.81
C SER A 213 16.87 -26.18 10.71
N PRO A 214 17.45 -27.39 10.63
CA PRO A 214 18.49 -27.71 9.63
C PRO A 214 17.94 -27.73 8.19
#